data_7085197e56ef959d51bc6b2cbd2a7e06
#
_entry.id   7085197e56ef959d51bc6b2cbd2a7e06
#
_cell.length_a   1.000
_cell.length_b   1.000
_cell.length_c   1.000
_cell.angle_alpha   90.00
_cell.angle_beta   90.00
_cell.angle_gamma   90.00
#
_symmetry.space_group_name_H-M   'P 1'
#
loop_
_entity.id
_entity.type
_entity.pdbx_description
1 polymer ?
#
loop_
_entity_poly.entity_id
_entity_poly.type
_entity_poly.pdbx_seq_one_letter_code
_entity_poly.pdbx_strand_id
1 'polypeptide(L)'
;AEYGAHIDDSTAYQVYNRVTDADAAREAVIATQGEVLSYQGNIVEAYYFSTSMGYTAAADVWNVEDPAEYGYLTPACLLTDGKMQDLSGEEAFLAYIQSPADGYDSDCRYFRWRAEADYHGKTDEVNSILLERRKSSPKNINFYPTGQTTEIQNPDAASVAALGEVTGMSAAERGSSGALLALKITYEKGSALVRTEYNIRKVLGICTAKLTCADGAEQTDVTMLPSAFFAITKQEDGGMVLYGGGYGHGLGMSQNAANGMAKAGMNYEEILQYFYNDVKLETMK
;
A
#
# COMPACT_ATOMS: atom_id res chain seq x y z
N ALA A 1 -10.37 21.74 -11.88
CA ALA A 1 -11.38 20.82 -11.31
C ALA A 1 -12.57 20.76 -12.24
N GLU A 2 -13.05 19.56 -12.59
CA GLU A 2 -14.12 19.33 -13.58
C GLU A 2 -15.43 20.04 -13.21
N TYR A 3 -15.68 20.22 -11.93
CA TYR A 3 -16.91 20.85 -11.40
C TYR A 3 -16.66 22.18 -10.67
N GLY A 4 -15.49 22.80 -10.84
CA GLY A 4 -15.13 24.04 -10.15
C GLY A 4 -14.92 23.88 -8.64
N ALA A 5 -14.83 22.66 -8.14
CA ALA A 5 -14.51 22.33 -6.75
C ALA A 5 -13.01 22.02 -6.59
N HIS A 6 -12.45 22.33 -5.42
CA HIS A 6 -11.05 22.02 -5.09
C HIS A 6 -10.86 20.57 -4.68
N ILE A 7 -11.90 19.94 -4.13
CA ILE A 7 -11.94 18.55 -3.67
C ILE A 7 -13.30 17.95 -4.01
N ASP A 8 -13.39 16.62 -4.02
CA ASP A 8 -14.64 15.86 -4.13
C ASP A 8 -14.70 14.76 -3.05
N ASP A 9 -15.80 14.01 -3.00
CA ASP A 9 -16.05 12.95 -2.03
C ASP A 9 -15.62 11.55 -2.52
N SER A 10 -14.81 11.49 -3.57
CA SER A 10 -14.27 10.24 -4.11
C SER A 10 -13.01 9.77 -3.38
N THR A 11 -12.59 8.54 -3.70
CA THR A 11 -11.33 7.97 -3.21
C THR A 11 -10.06 8.68 -3.71
N ALA A 12 -10.20 9.62 -4.68
CA ALA A 12 -9.09 10.45 -5.14
C ALA A 12 -8.74 11.58 -4.14
N TYR A 13 -9.67 11.89 -3.24
CA TYR A 13 -9.50 12.88 -2.17
C TYR A 13 -9.86 12.27 -0.81
N GLN A 14 -11.06 12.60 -0.30
CA GLN A 14 -11.55 12.13 0.99
C GLN A 14 -12.93 11.51 0.80
N VAL A 15 -13.06 10.21 1.07
CA VAL A 15 -14.37 9.56 1.03
C VAL A 15 -15.25 10.12 2.13
N TYR A 16 -16.31 10.82 1.76
CA TYR A 16 -17.30 11.37 2.68
C TYR A 16 -18.62 10.60 2.61
N ASN A 17 -18.85 9.72 3.58
CA ASN A 17 -20.02 8.85 3.62
C ASN A 17 -21.26 9.51 4.25
N ARG A 18 -21.28 10.82 4.44
CA ARG A 18 -22.38 11.56 5.06
C ARG A 18 -22.79 11.00 6.42
N VAL A 19 -21.80 10.68 7.24
CA VAL A 19 -22.03 10.19 8.61
C VAL A 19 -22.67 11.32 9.43
N THR A 20 -23.62 10.96 10.28
CA THR A 20 -24.24 11.88 11.22
C THR A 20 -23.18 12.60 12.06
N ASP A 21 -23.43 13.88 12.25
CA ASP A 21 -22.65 14.81 13.02
C ASP A 21 -22.23 14.22 14.39
N ALA A 22 -20.93 14.07 14.61
CA ALA A 22 -20.39 13.61 15.88
C ALA A 22 -19.84 14.82 16.64
N ASP A 23 -20.40 15.13 17.79
CA ASP A 23 -19.98 16.28 18.62
C ASP A 23 -18.48 16.27 18.88
N ALA A 24 -17.89 15.11 19.19
CA ALA A 24 -16.45 14.96 19.42
C ALA A 24 -15.61 15.34 18.19
N ALA A 25 -16.07 14.99 16.97
CA ALA A 25 -15.36 15.39 15.74
C ALA A 25 -15.45 16.90 15.50
N ARG A 26 -16.59 17.51 15.79
CA ARG A 26 -16.77 18.96 15.69
C ARG A 26 -15.90 19.70 16.69
N GLU A 27 -15.86 19.24 17.94
CA GLU A 27 -15.00 19.82 18.99
C GLU A 27 -13.54 19.73 18.59
N ALA A 28 -13.08 18.59 18.07
CA ALA A 28 -11.72 18.41 17.58
C ALA A 28 -11.37 19.40 16.46
N VAL A 29 -12.25 19.56 15.45
CA VAL A 29 -12.07 20.53 14.36
C VAL A 29 -11.97 21.97 14.86
N ILE A 30 -12.80 22.35 15.84
CA ILE A 30 -12.75 23.68 16.45
C ILE A 30 -11.45 23.86 17.24
N ALA A 31 -11.06 22.86 18.01
CA ALA A 31 -9.85 22.94 18.86
C ALA A 31 -8.55 23.04 18.06
N THR A 32 -8.51 22.45 16.84
CA THR A 32 -7.34 22.43 15.96
C THR A 32 -7.46 23.39 14.77
N GLN A 33 -8.34 24.39 14.89
CA GLN A 33 -8.58 25.33 13.80
C GLN A 33 -7.30 26.12 13.45
N GLY A 34 -6.90 26.05 12.16
CA GLY A 34 -5.71 26.71 11.64
C GLY A 34 -4.41 25.97 11.93
N GLU A 35 -4.44 24.84 12.60
CA GLU A 35 -3.25 24.01 12.81
C GLU A 35 -2.87 23.24 11.53
N VAL A 36 -1.58 23.24 11.22
CA VAL A 36 -0.99 22.54 10.08
C VAL A 36 0.32 21.88 10.52
N LEU A 37 0.68 20.81 9.81
CA LEU A 37 2.02 20.23 9.93
C LEU A 37 2.94 20.87 8.89
N SER A 38 4.14 21.28 9.31
CA SER A 38 5.19 21.76 8.41
C SER A 38 6.46 20.93 8.52
N TYR A 39 7.16 20.78 7.42
CA TYR A 39 8.47 20.15 7.31
C TYR A 39 9.38 21.05 6.49
N GLN A 40 10.55 21.41 7.02
CA GLN A 40 11.50 22.32 6.38
C GLN A 40 10.86 23.67 5.91
N GLY A 41 9.87 24.15 6.67
CA GLY A 41 9.19 25.43 6.41
C GLY A 41 8.07 25.38 5.36
N ASN A 42 7.73 24.21 4.83
CA ASN A 42 6.62 23.99 3.92
C ASN A 42 5.50 23.19 4.63
N ILE A 43 4.25 23.50 4.33
CA ILE A 43 3.11 22.68 4.77
C ILE A 43 3.21 21.33 4.08
N VAL A 44 3.04 20.25 4.84
CA VAL A 44 3.13 18.88 4.33
C VAL A 44 1.75 18.26 4.12
N GLU A 45 1.68 17.33 3.18
CA GLU A 45 0.53 16.46 3.01
C GLU A 45 0.59 15.36 4.06
N ALA A 46 -0.31 15.40 5.05
CA ALA A 46 -0.39 14.43 6.12
C ALA A 46 -1.14 13.17 5.66
N TYR A 47 -0.50 12.34 4.85
CA TYR A 47 -1.09 11.11 4.33
C TYR A 47 -1.47 10.15 5.45
N TYR A 48 -2.60 9.44 5.29
CA TYR A 48 -3.06 8.45 6.25
C TYR A 48 -3.77 7.28 5.55
N PHE A 49 -3.84 6.17 6.24
CA PHE A 49 -4.47 4.94 5.78
C PHE A 49 -5.19 4.24 6.94
N SER A 50 -5.95 3.20 6.65
CA SER A 50 -6.84 2.60 7.65
C SER A 50 -6.10 1.81 8.73
N THR A 51 -5.38 0.74 8.35
CA THR A 51 -4.84 -0.25 9.29
C THR A 51 -3.42 -0.63 8.88
N SER A 52 -2.49 -0.70 9.83
CA SER A 52 -1.14 -1.17 9.60
C SER A 52 -1.04 -2.71 9.66
N MET A 53 0.14 -3.22 9.41
CA MET A 53 0.50 -4.60 9.74
C MET A 53 1.54 -4.65 10.88
N GLY A 54 1.73 -3.52 11.59
CA GLY A 54 2.74 -3.29 12.63
C GLY A 54 3.83 -2.30 12.23
N TYR A 55 3.89 -1.90 10.94
CA TYR A 55 4.80 -0.88 10.41
C TYR A 55 4.12 0.00 9.38
N THR A 56 4.62 1.23 9.22
CA THR A 56 4.28 2.09 8.08
C THR A 56 5.34 1.98 6.98
N ALA A 57 5.00 2.45 5.77
CA ALA A 57 5.92 2.51 4.65
C ALA A 57 6.71 3.83 4.61
N ALA A 58 7.79 3.86 3.83
CA ALA A 58 8.40 5.09 3.34
C ALA A 58 7.81 5.48 1.98
N ALA A 59 8.14 6.67 1.48
CA ALA A 59 7.63 7.19 0.20
C ALA A 59 8.09 6.40 -1.05
N ASP A 60 9.05 5.49 -0.89
CA ASP A 60 9.51 4.56 -1.92
C ASP A 60 8.38 3.67 -2.49
N VAL A 61 7.31 3.43 -1.72
CA VAL A 61 6.12 2.68 -2.20
C VAL A 61 5.42 3.37 -3.38
N TRP A 62 5.64 4.66 -3.58
CA TRP A 62 5.11 5.44 -4.70
C TRP A 62 6.12 5.69 -5.81
N ASN A 63 7.34 5.15 -5.69
CA ASN A 63 8.42 5.34 -6.65
C ASN A 63 8.66 6.83 -6.96
N VAL A 64 8.74 7.64 -5.90
CA VAL A 64 8.93 9.09 -5.97
C VAL A 64 10.28 9.45 -6.59
N GLU A 65 10.36 10.59 -7.29
CA GLU A 65 11.59 11.04 -7.95
C GLU A 65 12.61 11.61 -6.95
N ASP A 66 12.13 12.37 -5.98
CA ASP A 66 12.95 12.93 -4.90
C ASP A 66 12.45 12.46 -3.52
N PRO A 67 13.05 11.41 -2.94
CA PRO A 67 12.68 10.96 -1.61
C PRO A 67 12.91 12.00 -0.49
N ALA A 68 13.77 13.01 -0.72
CA ALA A 68 14.06 14.03 0.30
C ALA A 68 12.87 14.96 0.56
N GLU A 69 12.01 15.17 -0.44
CA GLU A 69 10.76 15.93 -0.26
C GLU A 69 9.81 15.26 0.74
N TYR A 70 9.95 13.93 0.90
CA TYR A 70 9.12 13.09 1.77
C TYR A 70 9.88 12.61 3.02
N GLY A 71 10.95 13.30 3.42
CA GLY A 71 11.78 12.90 4.56
C GLY A 71 11.02 12.79 5.89
N TYR A 72 9.86 13.44 6.00
CA TYR A 72 8.95 13.32 7.15
C TYR A 72 8.14 12.00 7.15
N LEU A 73 8.13 11.24 6.07
CA LEU A 73 7.43 9.95 5.92
C LEU A 73 8.42 8.78 6.05
N THR A 74 9.02 8.63 7.21
CA THR A 74 9.89 7.49 7.52
C THR A 74 9.05 6.33 8.10
N PRO A 75 9.48 5.07 7.91
CA PRO A 75 8.78 3.95 8.51
C PRO A 75 8.69 4.06 10.03
N ALA A 76 7.50 3.94 10.59
CA ALA A 76 7.24 3.89 12.02
C ALA A 76 6.91 2.46 12.46
N CYS A 77 7.41 2.06 13.64
CA CYS A 77 7.03 0.80 14.27
C CYS A 77 5.78 1.00 15.11
N LEU A 78 4.71 0.29 14.81
CA LEU A 78 3.42 0.37 15.52
C LEU A 78 3.20 -0.83 16.46
N LEU A 79 4.25 -1.65 16.64
CA LEU A 79 4.25 -2.73 17.63
C LEU A 79 4.46 -2.17 19.03
N THR A 80 3.82 -2.77 20.03
CA THR A 80 3.88 -2.34 21.42
C THR A 80 5.28 -2.50 22.04
N ASP A 81 6.12 -3.40 21.48
CA ASP A 81 7.51 -3.57 21.91
C ASP A 81 8.47 -2.55 21.28
N GLY A 82 8.01 -1.76 20.33
CA GLY A 82 8.74 -0.67 19.66
C GLY A 82 9.94 -1.12 18.82
N LYS A 83 10.07 -2.42 18.50
CA LYS A 83 11.26 -2.94 17.82
C LYS A 83 11.10 -2.92 16.32
N MET A 84 11.88 -2.04 15.66
CA MET A 84 12.05 -2.09 14.21
C MET A 84 12.82 -3.34 13.81
N GLN A 85 12.36 -3.98 12.73
CA GLN A 85 13.06 -5.08 12.06
C GLN A 85 13.25 -4.72 10.61
N ASP A 86 14.35 -5.16 10.01
CA ASP A 86 14.53 -5.09 8.56
C ASP A 86 13.74 -6.23 7.90
N LEU A 87 12.67 -5.85 7.22
CA LEU A 87 11.75 -6.75 6.52
C LEU A 87 11.94 -6.70 4.99
N SER A 88 13.09 -6.21 4.50
CA SER A 88 13.38 -6.14 3.05
C SER A 88 13.61 -7.51 2.41
N GLY A 89 14.00 -8.52 3.22
CA GLY A 89 14.12 -9.90 2.76
C GLY A 89 12.78 -10.64 2.72
N GLU A 90 12.52 -11.39 1.63
CA GLU A 90 11.25 -12.13 1.47
C GLU A 90 11.03 -13.17 2.59
N GLU A 91 12.09 -13.90 3.00
CA GLU A 91 12.01 -14.87 4.09
C GLU A 91 11.76 -14.18 5.44
N ALA A 92 12.42 -13.07 5.72
CA ALA A 92 12.23 -12.30 6.94
C ALA A 92 10.80 -11.75 7.02
N PHE A 93 10.30 -11.20 5.91
CA PHE A 93 8.94 -10.71 5.85
C PHE A 93 7.92 -11.83 6.02
N LEU A 94 8.10 -12.99 5.35
CA LEU A 94 7.20 -14.12 5.47
C LEU A 94 7.15 -14.62 6.92
N ALA A 95 8.31 -14.76 7.57
CA ALA A 95 8.37 -15.17 8.97
C ALA A 95 7.64 -14.17 9.89
N TYR A 96 7.84 -12.88 9.67
CA TYR A 96 7.17 -11.81 10.42
C TYR A 96 5.65 -11.85 10.23
N ILE A 97 5.17 -11.88 8.99
CA ILE A 97 3.73 -11.73 8.70
C ILE A 97 2.91 -12.92 9.17
N GLN A 98 3.54 -14.09 9.29
CA GLN A 98 2.94 -15.31 9.83
C GLN A 98 3.05 -15.43 11.36
N SER A 99 3.89 -14.60 11.99
CA SER A 99 4.05 -14.62 13.45
C SER A 99 2.96 -13.79 14.14
N PRO A 100 2.57 -14.14 15.35
CA PRO A 100 1.78 -13.26 16.21
C PRO A 100 2.53 -11.94 16.43
N ALA A 101 1.81 -10.84 16.34
CA ALA A 101 2.35 -9.52 16.62
C ALA A 101 1.32 -8.72 17.41
N ASP A 102 1.80 -7.98 18.42
CA ASP A 102 1.01 -7.09 19.23
C ASP A 102 1.34 -5.64 18.84
N GLY A 103 0.33 -4.88 18.47
CA GLY A 103 0.47 -3.51 18.00
C GLY A 103 -0.77 -2.68 18.30
N TYR A 104 -0.67 -1.37 18.11
CA TYR A 104 -1.75 -0.42 18.43
C TYR A 104 -3.05 -0.67 17.64
N ASP A 105 -3.00 -1.38 16.52
CA ASP A 105 -4.14 -1.76 15.68
C ASP A 105 -4.22 -3.27 15.39
N SER A 106 -3.59 -4.10 16.24
CA SER A 106 -3.52 -5.56 16.05
C SER A 106 -4.87 -6.28 16.21
N ASP A 107 -5.87 -5.67 16.82
CA ASP A 107 -7.23 -6.13 16.94
C ASP A 107 -8.09 -5.87 15.67
N CYS A 108 -7.54 -5.13 14.70
CA CYS A 108 -8.26 -4.77 13.49
C CYS A 108 -8.29 -5.91 12.47
N ARG A 109 -9.44 -6.06 11.81
CA ARG A 109 -9.70 -7.09 10.80
C ARG A 109 -8.59 -7.27 9.77
N TYR A 110 -8.01 -6.19 9.26
CA TYR A 110 -7.00 -6.21 8.21
C TYR A 110 -5.56 -6.21 8.74
N PHE A 111 -5.32 -6.25 10.04
CA PHE A 111 -3.96 -6.32 10.59
C PHE A 111 -3.19 -7.53 10.05
N ARG A 112 -3.91 -8.64 9.82
CA ARG A 112 -3.43 -9.82 9.08
C ARG A 112 -4.50 -10.29 8.11
N TRP A 113 -4.06 -10.75 6.95
CA TRP A 113 -4.95 -11.38 5.97
C TRP A 113 -4.19 -12.43 5.15
N ARG A 114 -4.93 -13.35 4.58
CA ARG A 114 -4.45 -14.38 3.66
C ARG A 114 -5.30 -14.33 2.39
N ALA A 115 -4.65 -14.40 1.23
CA ALA A 115 -5.36 -14.47 -0.04
C ALA A 115 -4.92 -15.70 -0.83
N GLU A 116 -5.88 -16.36 -1.49
CA GLU A 116 -5.66 -17.41 -2.47
C GLU A 116 -5.75 -16.78 -3.84
N ALA A 117 -4.70 -16.86 -4.63
CA ALA A 117 -4.58 -16.21 -5.92
C ALA A 117 -4.08 -17.19 -7.00
N ASP A 118 -4.59 -17.02 -8.21
CA ASP A 118 -4.19 -17.79 -9.38
C ASP A 118 -4.14 -16.87 -10.61
N TYR A 119 -3.03 -16.93 -11.34
CA TYR A 119 -2.84 -16.18 -12.58
C TYR A 119 -3.12 -17.02 -13.84
N HIS A 120 -3.30 -18.34 -13.71
CA HIS A 120 -3.55 -19.21 -14.85
C HIS A 120 -4.85 -18.81 -15.58
N GLY A 121 -4.75 -18.70 -16.92
CA GLY A 121 -5.87 -18.28 -17.75
C GLY A 121 -6.29 -16.82 -17.60
N LYS A 122 -5.50 -15.98 -16.89
CA LYS A 122 -5.80 -14.56 -16.66
C LYS A 122 -4.85 -13.61 -17.38
N THR A 123 -4.07 -14.11 -18.33
CA THR A 123 -3.07 -13.32 -19.06
C THR A 123 -3.68 -12.08 -19.70
N ASP A 124 -4.84 -12.20 -20.34
CA ASP A 124 -5.49 -11.08 -21.02
C ASP A 124 -5.97 -10.01 -20.05
N GLU A 125 -6.54 -10.41 -18.90
CA GLU A 125 -6.99 -9.48 -17.85
C GLU A 125 -5.78 -8.77 -17.21
N VAL A 126 -4.72 -9.51 -16.92
CA VAL A 126 -3.45 -8.95 -16.42
C VAL A 126 -2.89 -7.93 -17.39
N ASN A 127 -2.77 -8.29 -18.68
CA ASN A 127 -2.27 -7.41 -19.73
C ASN A 127 -3.13 -6.15 -19.88
N SER A 128 -4.45 -6.29 -19.83
CA SER A 128 -5.40 -5.19 -19.94
C SER A 128 -5.18 -4.17 -18.80
N ILE A 129 -5.09 -4.65 -17.55
CA ILE A 129 -4.82 -3.78 -16.40
C ILE A 129 -3.45 -3.13 -16.49
N LEU A 130 -2.42 -3.88 -16.86
CA LEU A 130 -1.06 -3.32 -16.98
C LEU A 130 -1.02 -2.20 -18.03
N LEU A 131 -1.65 -2.38 -19.17
CA LEU A 131 -1.69 -1.38 -20.23
C LEU A 131 -2.55 -0.17 -19.84
N GLU A 132 -3.67 -0.37 -19.15
CA GLU A 132 -4.48 0.72 -18.61
C GLU A 132 -3.67 1.54 -17.58
N ARG A 133 -3.05 0.85 -16.62
CA ARG A 133 -2.26 1.51 -15.57
C ARG A 133 -1.04 2.23 -16.12
N ARG A 134 -0.40 1.69 -17.16
CA ARG A 134 0.72 2.35 -17.82
C ARG A 134 0.34 3.70 -18.44
N LYS A 135 -0.89 3.89 -18.92
CA LYS A 135 -1.35 5.18 -19.46
C LYS A 135 -1.29 6.29 -18.41
N SER A 136 -1.65 5.98 -17.16
CA SER A 136 -1.63 6.93 -16.03
C SER A 136 -0.30 6.94 -15.27
N SER A 137 0.50 5.89 -15.38
CA SER A 137 1.77 5.73 -14.64
C SER A 137 2.85 5.08 -15.52
N PRO A 138 3.32 5.75 -16.59
CA PRO A 138 4.21 5.14 -17.61
C PRO A 138 5.52 4.61 -17.03
N LYS A 139 6.08 5.28 -16.04
CA LYS A 139 7.35 4.91 -15.39
C LYS A 139 7.25 3.66 -14.51
N ASN A 140 6.04 3.27 -14.11
CA ASN A 140 5.81 2.27 -13.09
C ASN A 140 5.46 0.88 -13.63
N ILE A 141 5.33 0.73 -14.96
CA ILE A 141 5.02 -0.54 -15.61
C ILE A 141 5.90 -0.68 -16.86
N ASN A 142 6.83 -1.62 -16.81
CA ASN A 142 7.83 -1.82 -17.84
C ASN A 142 7.81 -3.27 -18.32
N PHE A 143 7.87 -3.51 -19.64
CA PHE A 143 7.85 -4.83 -20.26
C PHE A 143 9.20 -5.11 -20.91
N TYR A 144 9.75 -6.31 -20.70
CA TYR A 144 11.06 -6.74 -21.17
C TYR A 144 10.94 -8.08 -21.90
N PRO A 145 11.27 -8.16 -23.20
CA PRO A 145 11.42 -9.44 -23.89
C PRO A 145 12.57 -10.27 -23.28
N THR A 146 12.49 -11.60 -23.40
CA THR A 146 13.54 -12.50 -22.89
C THR A 146 14.91 -12.13 -23.45
N GLY A 147 15.91 -12.06 -22.57
CA GLY A 147 17.30 -11.73 -22.94
C GLY A 147 17.56 -10.26 -23.23
N GLN A 148 16.56 -9.38 -23.08
CA GLN A 148 16.72 -7.94 -23.26
C GLN A 148 16.69 -7.21 -21.93
N THR A 149 17.56 -6.20 -21.77
CA THR A 149 17.56 -5.26 -20.64
C THR A 149 16.84 -3.96 -20.97
N THR A 150 16.55 -3.73 -22.25
CA THR A 150 15.78 -2.57 -22.72
C THR A 150 14.30 -2.89 -22.74
N GLU A 151 13.50 -2.02 -22.16
CA GLU A 151 12.04 -2.17 -22.15
C GLU A 151 11.43 -1.96 -23.53
N ILE A 152 10.25 -2.54 -23.75
CA ILE A 152 9.42 -2.27 -24.93
C ILE A 152 8.97 -0.80 -24.86
N GLN A 153 9.40 -0.02 -25.86
CA GLN A 153 8.97 1.37 -25.97
C GLN A 153 7.52 1.44 -26.48
N ASN A 154 6.68 2.26 -25.83
CA ASN A 154 5.26 2.42 -26.18
C ASN A 154 4.51 1.09 -26.36
N PRO A 155 4.48 0.21 -25.35
CA PRO A 155 3.84 -1.10 -25.46
C PRO A 155 2.35 -0.95 -25.75
N ASP A 156 1.88 -1.76 -26.70
CA ASP A 156 0.48 -1.93 -27.06
C ASP A 156 0.02 -3.38 -26.81
N ALA A 157 -1.25 -3.65 -27.06
CA ALA A 157 -1.82 -4.98 -26.83
C ALA A 157 -1.09 -6.07 -27.60
N ALA A 158 -0.64 -5.79 -28.84
CA ALA A 158 0.03 -6.78 -29.69
C ALA A 158 1.44 -7.09 -29.18
N SER A 159 2.22 -6.07 -28.82
CA SER A 159 3.59 -6.24 -28.30
C SER A 159 3.61 -6.93 -26.93
N VAL A 160 2.61 -6.66 -26.07
CA VAL A 160 2.49 -7.34 -24.77
C VAL A 160 2.01 -8.78 -24.95
N ALA A 161 1.02 -9.03 -25.82
CA ALA A 161 0.56 -10.39 -26.13
C ALA A 161 1.67 -11.27 -26.74
N ALA A 162 2.64 -10.67 -27.46
CA ALA A 162 3.79 -11.38 -28.01
C ALA A 162 4.72 -11.97 -26.93
N LEU A 163 4.62 -11.54 -25.68
CA LEU A 163 5.35 -12.13 -24.55
C LEU A 163 4.80 -13.53 -24.16
N GLY A 164 3.63 -13.92 -24.64
CA GLY A 164 2.99 -15.20 -24.34
C GLY A 164 2.23 -15.20 -23.01
N GLU A 165 1.97 -16.39 -22.48
CA GLU A 165 1.22 -16.56 -21.24
C GLU A 165 2.01 -16.13 -20.01
N VAL A 166 1.30 -15.67 -18.98
CA VAL A 166 1.88 -15.44 -17.65
C VAL A 166 2.22 -16.79 -17.03
N THR A 167 3.48 -16.96 -16.63
CA THR A 167 4.02 -18.19 -16.04
C THR A 167 4.44 -18.05 -14.58
N GLY A 168 4.39 -16.83 -14.03
CA GLY A 168 4.72 -16.62 -12.64
C GLY A 168 4.63 -15.16 -12.19
N MET A 169 4.46 -15.00 -10.88
CA MET A 169 4.54 -13.71 -10.21
C MET A 169 5.43 -13.84 -8.97
N SER A 170 6.26 -12.85 -8.70
CA SER A 170 7.18 -12.85 -7.55
C SER A 170 7.51 -11.43 -7.07
N ALA A 171 7.86 -11.30 -5.81
CA ALA A 171 8.46 -10.08 -5.29
C ALA A 171 9.79 -9.81 -6.02
N ALA A 172 9.97 -8.57 -6.50
CA ALA A 172 11.21 -8.13 -7.15
C ALA A 172 12.00 -7.17 -6.25
N GLU A 173 11.31 -6.34 -5.48
CA GLU A 173 11.92 -5.35 -4.60
C GLU A 173 10.99 -5.09 -3.41
N ARG A 174 11.55 -5.04 -2.22
CA ARG A 174 10.81 -4.81 -0.97
C ARG A 174 11.52 -3.76 -0.13
N GLY A 175 10.78 -2.81 0.41
CA GLY A 175 11.29 -1.81 1.35
C GLY A 175 11.61 -2.40 2.73
N SER A 176 12.41 -1.68 3.52
CA SER A 176 12.85 -2.13 4.85
C SER A 176 11.70 -2.37 5.84
N SER A 177 10.58 -1.70 5.68
CA SER A 177 9.36 -1.91 6.46
C SER A 177 8.49 -3.08 5.97
N GLY A 178 8.89 -3.76 4.90
CA GLY A 178 8.19 -4.92 4.36
C GLY A 178 7.20 -4.61 3.22
N ALA A 179 7.01 -3.35 2.83
CA ALA A 179 6.19 -3.02 1.68
C ALA A 179 6.79 -3.55 0.37
N LEU A 180 6.00 -4.19 -0.48
CA LEU A 180 6.44 -4.61 -1.81
C LEU A 180 6.50 -3.38 -2.73
N LEU A 181 7.71 -3.05 -3.20
CA LEU A 181 7.98 -1.88 -4.06
C LEU A 181 7.88 -2.23 -5.54
N ALA A 182 8.23 -3.47 -5.89
CA ALA A 182 8.14 -3.97 -7.25
C ALA A 182 7.70 -5.43 -7.29
N LEU A 183 6.72 -5.73 -8.15
CA LEU A 183 6.27 -7.06 -8.51
C LEU A 183 6.84 -7.43 -9.90
N LYS A 184 7.44 -8.59 -10.02
CA LYS A 184 7.83 -9.19 -11.30
C LYS A 184 6.75 -10.15 -11.77
N ILE A 185 6.25 -9.93 -12.97
CA ILE A 185 5.39 -10.86 -13.70
C ILE A 185 6.25 -11.52 -14.77
N THR A 186 6.31 -12.85 -14.77
CA THR A 186 7.06 -13.64 -15.76
C THR A 186 6.12 -14.15 -16.82
N TYR A 187 6.49 -14.00 -18.08
CA TYR A 187 5.82 -14.52 -19.27
C TYR A 187 6.69 -15.60 -19.90
N GLU A 188 6.13 -16.37 -20.83
CA GLU A 188 6.89 -17.37 -21.61
C GLU A 188 8.11 -16.76 -22.33
N LYS A 189 7.97 -15.54 -22.86
CA LYS A 189 8.97 -14.86 -23.69
C LYS A 189 9.39 -13.49 -23.14
N GLY A 190 9.22 -13.26 -21.83
CA GLY A 190 9.59 -11.98 -21.24
C GLY A 190 9.17 -11.81 -19.80
N SER A 191 9.17 -10.55 -19.37
CA SER A 191 8.69 -10.18 -18.04
C SER A 191 8.11 -8.77 -18.04
N ALA A 192 7.25 -8.48 -17.05
CA ALA A 192 6.89 -7.13 -16.69
C ALA A 192 7.36 -6.82 -15.28
N LEU A 193 7.75 -5.57 -15.04
CA LEU A 193 8.05 -5.02 -13.73
C LEU A 193 6.98 -3.98 -13.40
N VAL A 194 6.27 -4.22 -12.30
CA VAL A 194 5.15 -3.39 -11.84
C VAL A 194 5.54 -2.74 -10.54
N ARG A 195 5.63 -1.42 -10.53
CA ARG A 195 5.96 -0.60 -9.35
C ARG A 195 4.73 0.12 -8.82
N THR A 196 4.86 0.63 -7.64
CA THR A 196 3.89 1.28 -6.77
C THR A 196 2.87 0.34 -6.16
N GLU A 197 2.56 0.59 -4.90
CA GLU A 197 1.63 -0.23 -4.13
C GLU A 197 0.26 -0.37 -4.81
N TYR A 198 -0.24 0.72 -5.40
CA TYR A 198 -1.55 0.73 -6.07
C TYR A 198 -1.59 -0.21 -7.29
N ASN A 199 -0.57 -0.14 -8.16
CA ASN A 199 -0.51 -0.99 -9.35
C ASN A 199 -0.36 -2.47 -8.98
N ILE A 200 0.50 -2.78 -8.00
CA ILE A 200 0.72 -4.13 -7.49
C ILE A 200 -0.58 -4.72 -6.92
N ARG A 201 -1.28 -3.97 -6.08
CA ARG A 201 -2.55 -4.37 -5.46
C ARG A 201 -3.65 -4.62 -6.51
N LYS A 202 -3.73 -3.77 -7.54
CA LYS A 202 -4.69 -3.91 -8.64
C LYS A 202 -4.46 -5.18 -9.44
N VAL A 203 -3.22 -5.45 -9.85
CA VAL A 203 -2.89 -6.62 -10.66
C VAL A 203 -3.13 -7.93 -9.90
N LEU A 204 -2.71 -8.00 -8.63
CA LEU A 204 -2.93 -9.20 -7.84
C LEU A 204 -4.38 -9.34 -7.35
N GLY A 205 -5.11 -8.25 -7.21
CA GLY A 205 -6.53 -8.29 -6.85
C GLY A 205 -7.35 -9.11 -7.84
N ILE A 206 -7.16 -8.91 -9.15
CA ILE A 206 -7.89 -9.69 -10.17
C ILE A 206 -7.48 -11.17 -10.20
N CYS A 207 -6.29 -11.51 -9.71
CA CYS A 207 -5.84 -12.89 -9.57
C CYS A 207 -6.37 -13.55 -8.28
N THR A 208 -6.91 -12.78 -7.35
CA THR A 208 -7.35 -13.27 -6.03
C THR A 208 -8.73 -13.88 -6.12
N ALA A 209 -8.82 -15.18 -5.84
CA ALA A 209 -10.09 -15.92 -5.78
C ALA A 209 -10.79 -15.72 -4.42
N LYS A 210 -10.01 -15.69 -3.34
CA LYS A 210 -10.53 -15.55 -1.98
C LYS A 210 -9.54 -14.80 -1.10
N LEU A 211 -10.06 -13.92 -0.24
CA LEU A 211 -9.30 -13.23 0.80
C LEU A 211 -9.95 -13.52 2.15
N THR A 212 -9.16 -13.95 3.12
CA THR A 212 -9.59 -14.23 4.51
C THR A 212 -8.89 -13.25 5.44
N CYS A 213 -9.65 -12.50 6.22
CA CYS A 213 -9.16 -11.53 7.20
C CYS A 213 -8.84 -12.18 8.55
N ALA A 214 -8.19 -11.44 9.46
CA ALA A 214 -7.81 -11.93 10.81
C ALA A 214 -9.02 -12.40 11.64
N ASP A 215 -10.19 -11.78 11.46
CA ASP A 215 -11.44 -12.16 12.13
C ASP A 215 -12.17 -13.36 11.48
N GLY A 216 -11.57 -13.96 10.46
CA GLY A 216 -12.16 -15.07 9.71
C GLY A 216 -13.16 -14.65 8.62
N ALA A 217 -13.42 -13.35 8.44
CA ALA A 217 -14.27 -12.90 7.36
C ALA A 217 -13.65 -13.16 5.98
N GLU A 218 -14.45 -13.66 5.06
CA GLU A 218 -14.04 -14.01 3.71
C GLU A 218 -14.63 -13.05 2.67
N GLN A 219 -13.88 -12.78 1.60
CA GLN A 219 -14.25 -11.97 0.44
C GLN A 219 -13.86 -12.71 -0.83
N THR A 220 -14.74 -12.78 -1.81
CA THR A 220 -14.52 -13.47 -3.10
C THR A 220 -14.41 -12.53 -4.30
N ASP A 221 -15.00 -11.34 -4.22
CA ASP A 221 -14.98 -10.37 -5.32
C ASP A 221 -13.86 -9.33 -5.12
N VAL A 222 -12.62 -9.83 -5.03
CA VAL A 222 -11.44 -8.99 -4.73
C VAL A 222 -10.96 -8.34 -6.02
N THR A 223 -11.18 -7.03 -6.17
CA THR A 223 -10.71 -6.24 -7.32
C THR A 223 -9.38 -5.55 -7.06
N MET A 224 -8.96 -5.48 -5.79
CA MET A 224 -7.70 -4.89 -5.35
C MET A 224 -7.33 -5.49 -3.98
N LEU A 225 -6.07 -5.87 -3.78
CA LEU A 225 -5.59 -6.34 -2.46
C LEU A 225 -5.69 -5.24 -1.41
N PRO A 226 -5.84 -5.60 -0.12
CA PRO A 226 -5.94 -4.62 0.97
C PRO A 226 -4.73 -3.70 1.09
N SER A 227 -3.53 -4.23 0.88
CA SER A 227 -2.26 -3.49 0.97
C SER A 227 -1.19 -4.10 0.04
N ALA A 228 -0.01 -3.47 -0.03
CA ALA A 228 1.19 -4.04 -0.65
C ALA A 228 2.15 -4.70 0.36
N PHE A 229 1.71 -4.96 1.57
CA PHE A 229 2.48 -5.68 2.59
C PHE A 229 2.09 -7.16 2.59
N PHE A 230 2.70 -7.95 1.71
CA PHE A 230 2.45 -9.39 1.62
C PHE A 230 3.67 -10.14 1.07
N ALA A 231 3.80 -11.40 1.46
CA ALA A 231 4.70 -12.38 0.84
C ALA A 231 3.92 -13.31 -0.10
N ILE A 232 4.58 -13.77 -1.15
CA ILE A 232 4.02 -14.69 -2.15
C ILE A 232 4.59 -16.08 -1.93
N THR A 233 3.72 -17.05 -1.64
CA THR A 233 4.09 -18.46 -1.51
C THR A 233 3.45 -19.25 -2.66
N LYS A 234 4.28 -19.99 -3.41
CA LYS A 234 3.80 -20.85 -4.49
C LYS A 234 3.18 -22.13 -3.92
N GLN A 235 2.11 -22.59 -4.56
CA GLN A 235 1.48 -23.88 -4.25
C GLN A 235 1.91 -24.95 -5.26
N GLU A 236 1.75 -26.24 -4.88
CA GLU A 236 2.10 -27.38 -5.74
C GLU A 236 1.27 -27.45 -7.03
N ASP A 237 0.04 -26.95 -7.01
CA ASP A 237 -0.87 -26.85 -8.16
C ASP A 237 -0.59 -25.64 -9.08
N GLY A 238 0.44 -24.83 -8.75
CA GLY A 238 0.80 -23.63 -9.49
C GLY A 238 0.11 -22.36 -9.02
N GLY A 239 -0.88 -22.46 -8.16
CA GLY A 239 -1.52 -21.31 -7.50
C GLY A 239 -0.57 -20.58 -6.54
N MET A 240 -1.04 -19.51 -5.96
CA MET A 240 -0.29 -18.69 -4.99
C MET A 240 -1.11 -18.48 -3.72
N VAL A 241 -0.44 -18.46 -2.58
CA VAL A 241 -0.98 -17.92 -1.33
C VAL A 241 -0.20 -16.66 -0.98
N LEU A 242 -0.95 -15.58 -0.74
CA LEU A 242 -0.42 -14.31 -0.27
C LEU A 242 -0.69 -14.22 1.24
N TYR A 243 0.37 -14.07 2.03
CA TYR A 243 0.26 -13.77 3.47
C TYR A 243 0.55 -12.29 3.66
N GLY A 244 -0.43 -11.54 4.10
CA GLY A 244 -0.30 -10.09 4.18
C GLY A 244 -0.95 -9.47 5.40
N GLY A 245 -0.81 -8.16 5.51
CA GLY A 245 -1.42 -7.35 6.55
C GLY A 245 -1.53 -5.89 6.15
N GLY A 246 -2.38 -5.17 6.88
CA GLY A 246 -2.68 -3.77 6.62
C GLY A 246 -3.80 -3.54 5.60
N TYR A 247 -4.35 -2.32 5.64
CA TYR A 247 -5.36 -1.84 4.70
C TYR A 247 -5.09 -0.38 4.31
N GLY A 248 -4.77 -0.15 3.05
CA GLY A 248 -4.41 1.13 2.47
C GLY A 248 -2.99 1.14 1.89
N HIS A 249 -2.48 2.32 1.57
CA HIS A 249 -1.16 2.50 0.96
C HIS A 249 0.01 2.32 1.94
N GLY A 250 -0.26 2.41 3.25
CA GLY A 250 0.74 2.19 4.29
C GLY A 250 1.61 3.40 4.63
N LEU A 251 1.43 4.54 3.98
CA LEU A 251 2.27 5.72 4.12
C LEU A 251 1.65 6.73 5.10
N GLY A 252 2.47 7.26 6.02
CA GLY A 252 2.02 8.20 7.04
C GLY A 252 1.23 7.53 8.17
N MET A 253 0.11 8.09 8.60
CA MET A 253 -0.62 7.69 9.81
C MET A 253 -1.60 6.53 9.56
N SER A 254 -1.48 5.45 10.36
CA SER A 254 -2.56 4.46 10.49
C SER A 254 -3.66 5.03 11.38
N GLN A 255 -4.89 5.16 10.85
CA GLN A 255 -6.04 5.68 11.61
C GLN A 255 -6.36 4.78 12.82
N ASN A 256 -6.32 3.47 12.63
CA ASN A 256 -6.61 2.53 13.70
C ASN A 256 -5.49 2.50 14.75
N ALA A 257 -4.21 2.58 14.33
CA ALA A 257 -3.12 2.66 15.29
C ALA A 257 -3.13 4.00 16.06
N ALA A 258 -3.44 5.13 15.40
CA ALA A 258 -3.63 6.41 16.07
C ALA A 258 -4.73 6.33 17.15
N ASN A 259 -5.85 5.66 16.84
CA ASN A 259 -6.90 5.40 17.83
C ASN A 259 -6.42 4.49 18.99
N GLY A 260 -5.61 3.46 18.68
CA GLY A 260 -4.98 2.61 19.69
C GLY A 260 -4.02 3.39 20.61
N MET A 261 -3.19 4.26 20.03
CA MET A 261 -2.28 5.15 20.76
C MET A 261 -3.05 6.13 21.66
N ALA A 262 -4.14 6.72 21.16
CA ALA A 262 -5.00 7.60 21.97
C ALA A 262 -5.64 6.84 23.16
N LYS A 263 -6.10 5.60 22.95
CA LYS A 263 -6.58 4.74 24.04
C LYS A 263 -5.48 4.38 25.05
N ALA A 264 -4.22 4.31 24.60
CA ALA A 264 -3.06 4.14 25.47
C ALA A 264 -2.63 5.42 26.21
N GLY A 265 -3.31 6.56 25.97
CA GLY A 265 -3.12 7.82 26.68
C GLY A 265 -2.25 8.84 25.95
N MET A 266 -1.83 8.59 24.70
CA MET A 266 -1.10 9.58 23.90
C MET A 266 -2.05 10.70 23.44
N ASN A 267 -1.59 11.94 23.48
CA ASN A 267 -2.32 13.08 22.93
C ASN A 267 -2.11 13.19 21.41
N TYR A 268 -2.89 14.03 20.74
CA TYR A 268 -2.86 14.15 19.28
C TYR A 268 -1.52 14.67 18.72
N GLU A 269 -0.83 15.56 19.44
CA GLU A 269 0.47 16.09 19.04
C GLU A 269 1.55 14.98 19.08
N GLU A 270 1.56 14.18 20.15
CA GLU A 270 2.44 13.02 20.28
C GLU A 270 2.20 11.99 19.18
N ILE A 271 0.92 11.73 18.84
CA ILE A 271 0.54 10.81 17.76
C ILE A 271 1.02 11.35 16.42
N LEU A 272 0.80 12.62 16.10
CA LEU A 272 1.24 13.22 14.85
C LEU A 272 2.77 13.18 14.71
N GLN A 273 3.52 13.51 15.76
CA GLN A 273 4.98 13.45 15.77
C GLN A 273 5.52 12.02 15.69
N TYR A 274 4.74 11.03 16.11
CA TYR A 274 5.12 9.63 15.99
C TYR A 274 5.07 9.14 14.53
N PHE A 275 4.08 9.61 13.75
CA PHE A 275 3.90 9.19 12.37
C PHE A 275 4.65 10.06 11.35
N TYR A 276 4.88 11.33 11.67
CA TYR A 276 5.50 12.28 10.76
C TYR A 276 6.78 12.82 11.42
N ASN A 277 7.90 12.38 10.88
CA ASN A 277 9.21 12.67 11.47
C ASN A 277 9.63 14.13 11.23
N ASP A 278 10.27 14.77 12.22
CA ASP A 278 10.81 16.13 12.14
C ASP A 278 9.80 17.21 11.69
N VAL A 279 8.49 16.95 11.83
CA VAL A 279 7.46 17.95 11.55
C VAL A 279 7.25 18.90 12.74
N LYS A 280 6.78 20.09 12.42
CA LYS A 280 6.31 21.06 13.42
C LYS A 280 4.81 21.25 13.26
N LEU A 281 4.12 21.32 14.41
CA LEU A 281 2.73 21.76 14.45
C LEU A 281 2.73 23.29 14.55
N GLU A 282 2.13 23.95 13.59
CA GLU A 282 2.09 25.42 13.48
C GLU A 282 0.66 25.91 13.29
N THR A 283 0.33 27.07 13.86
CA THR A 283 -0.98 27.69 13.68
C THR A 283 -0.88 28.76 12.60
N MET A 284 -1.59 28.59 11.51
CA MET A 284 -1.73 29.60 10.46
C MET A 284 -2.67 30.72 10.94
N LYS A 285 -2.25 31.96 10.74
CA LYS A 285 -3.01 33.17 11.10
C LYS A 285 -3.93 33.61 9.97
#